data_0ac138743763a64b2f66a7d90611bb66
#
_entry.id   0ac138743763a64b2f66a7d90611bb66
#
_cell.length_a   1.000
_cell.length_b   1.000
_cell.length_c   1.000
_cell.angle_alpha   90.00
_cell.angle_beta   90.00
_cell.angle_gamma   90.00
#
_symmetry.space_group_name_H-M   'P 1'
#
loop_
_entity.id
_entity.type
_entity.pdbx_description
1 polymer ?
#
loop_
_entity_poly.entity_id
_entity_poly.type
_entity_poly.pdbx_seq_one_letter_code
_entity_poly.pdbx_strand_id
1 'polypeptide(L)'
;MKAFLLDTVTVSEFRKIGRIHPAVDQWQHRHLGDEMWISVVTPLEIRKGVHLVRQKDPVFAAELDEWLINIILPGFQHRMLGIDISTALQAAEYRAIHGLSPNDSLIGATAKVHGLTLATRNSADFQATGIQLVNPWEYSL
;
A
#
# COMPACT_ATOMS: atom_id res chain seq x y z
N MET A 1 13.33 13.28 -8.48
CA MET A 1 12.82 12.44 -7.40
C MET A 1 11.46 11.89 -7.78
N LYS A 2 11.28 10.58 -7.66
CA LYS A 2 10.00 9.94 -7.89
C LYS A 2 9.20 9.85 -6.58
N ALA A 3 7.90 9.69 -6.69
CA ALA A 3 7.02 9.54 -5.54
C ALA A 3 6.04 8.40 -5.79
N PHE A 4 5.97 7.47 -4.86
CA PHE A 4 5.17 6.26 -4.94
C PHE A 4 4.13 6.22 -3.83
N LEU A 5 2.97 5.66 -4.13
CA LEU A 5 2.03 5.21 -3.11
C LEU A 5 2.16 3.70 -3.00
N LEU A 6 2.52 3.21 -1.83
CA LEU A 6 2.64 1.77 -1.58
C LEU A 6 1.27 1.24 -1.18
N ASP A 7 0.80 0.17 -1.82
CA ASP A 7 -0.39 -0.51 -1.32
C ASP A 7 -0.03 -1.35 -0.08
N THR A 8 -1.03 -1.88 0.58
CA THR A 8 -0.84 -2.61 1.84
C THR A 8 0.02 -3.86 1.66
N VAL A 9 -0.14 -4.58 0.54
CA VAL A 9 0.64 -5.78 0.26
C VAL A 9 2.12 -5.43 0.09
N THR A 10 2.42 -4.32 -0.59
CA THR A 10 3.79 -3.86 -0.77
C THR A 10 4.44 -3.49 0.56
N VAL A 11 3.74 -2.72 1.40
CA VAL A 11 4.23 -2.37 2.73
C VAL A 11 4.48 -3.63 3.57
N SER A 12 3.54 -4.59 3.51
CA SER A 12 3.63 -5.83 4.28
C SER A 12 4.81 -6.70 3.84
N GLU A 13 5.21 -6.62 2.57
CA GLU A 13 6.39 -7.35 2.10
C GLU A 13 7.66 -6.87 2.81
N PHE A 14 7.79 -5.57 3.07
CA PHE A 14 8.95 -5.01 3.76
C PHE A 14 9.09 -5.48 5.21
N ARG A 15 8.02 -5.99 5.83
CA ARG A 15 8.08 -6.56 7.17
C ARG A 15 8.88 -7.86 7.24
N LYS A 16 9.02 -8.55 6.12
CA LYS A 16 9.67 -9.87 6.04
C LYS A 16 11.18 -9.75 6.01
N ILE A 17 11.78 -9.13 7.03
CA ILE A 17 13.23 -8.91 7.11
C ILE A 17 13.97 -10.24 6.91
N GLY A 18 14.92 -10.26 5.96
CA GLY A 18 15.67 -11.47 5.60
C GLY A 18 14.93 -12.42 4.67
N ARG A 19 13.62 -12.17 4.39
CA ARG A 19 12.79 -12.99 3.53
C ARG A 19 12.01 -12.17 2.51
N ILE A 20 12.39 -10.90 2.31
CA ILE A 20 11.74 -10.04 1.31
C ILE A 20 11.99 -10.64 -0.07
N HIS A 21 10.96 -10.65 -0.91
CA HIS A 21 11.09 -11.12 -2.30
C HIS A 21 12.25 -10.40 -2.98
N PRO A 22 13.18 -11.11 -3.65
CA PRO A 22 14.40 -10.49 -4.20
C PRO A 22 14.14 -9.30 -5.12
N ALA A 23 13.11 -9.37 -5.97
CA ALA A 23 12.77 -8.27 -6.87
C ALA A 23 12.30 -7.04 -6.08
N VAL A 24 11.47 -7.24 -5.07
CA VAL A 24 10.96 -6.16 -4.22
C VAL A 24 12.10 -5.51 -3.44
N ASP A 25 13.01 -6.33 -2.91
CA ASP A 25 14.18 -5.85 -2.18
C ASP A 25 15.08 -4.98 -3.07
N GLN A 26 15.35 -5.43 -4.31
CA GLN A 26 16.10 -4.67 -5.28
C GLN A 26 15.38 -3.36 -5.65
N TRP A 27 14.07 -3.42 -5.82
CA TRP A 27 13.27 -2.24 -6.15
C TRP A 27 13.36 -1.18 -5.05
N GLN A 28 13.18 -1.57 -3.78
CA GLN A 28 13.28 -0.60 -2.69
C GLN A 28 14.67 0.02 -2.57
N HIS A 29 15.72 -0.78 -2.78
CA HIS A 29 17.10 -0.27 -2.74
C HIS A 29 17.36 0.72 -3.89
N ARG A 30 16.81 0.45 -5.06
CA ARG A 30 16.93 1.36 -6.21
C ARG A 30 16.27 2.70 -5.95
N HIS A 31 15.25 2.75 -5.10
CA HIS A 31 14.45 3.94 -4.85
C HIS A 31 14.65 4.54 -3.45
N LEU A 32 15.79 4.29 -2.80
CA LEU A 32 16.08 4.84 -1.46
C LEU A 32 16.02 6.37 -1.40
N GLY A 33 16.32 7.06 -2.49
CA GLY A 33 16.25 8.53 -2.56
C GLY A 33 14.88 9.06 -2.98
N ASP A 34 13.92 8.20 -3.25
CA ASP A 34 12.59 8.58 -3.70
C ASP A 34 11.59 8.61 -2.53
N GLU A 35 10.42 9.23 -2.75
CA GLU A 35 9.40 9.35 -1.71
C GLU A 35 8.47 8.16 -1.72
N MET A 36 8.21 7.60 -0.53
CA MET A 36 7.26 6.52 -0.32
C MET A 36 6.14 7.01 0.58
N TRP A 37 4.90 6.92 0.07
CA TRP A 37 3.68 7.35 0.75
C TRP A 37 2.77 6.17 0.97
N ILE A 38 1.87 6.26 1.95
CA ILE A 38 0.79 5.29 2.14
C ILE A 38 -0.54 6.02 2.31
N SER A 39 -1.63 5.29 2.06
CA SER A 39 -2.99 5.71 2.36
C SER A 39 -3.34 5.33 3.80
N VAL A 40 -4.25 6.09 4.43
CA VAL A 40 -4.85 5.71 5.72
C VAL A 40 -5.55 4.34 5.65
N VAL A 41 -5.88 3.87 4.46
CA VAL A 41 -6.44 2.52 4.26
C VAL A 41 -5.43 1.44 4.67
N THR A 42 -4.13 1.70 4.52
CA THR A 42 -3.11 0.71 4.89
C THR A 42 -3.12 0.39 6.39
N PRO A 43 -3.04 1.37 7.32
CA PRO A 43 -3.18 1.03 8.73
C PRO A 43 -4.54 0.42 9.07
N LEU A 44 -5.62 0.80 8.38
CA LEU A 44 -6.92 0.15 8.55
C LEU A 44 -6.83 -1.34 8.25
N GLU A 45 -6.24 -1.70 7.09
CA GLU A 45 -6.13 -3.10 6.69
C GLU A 45 -5.21 -3.89 7.62
N ILE A 46 -4.10 -3.29 8.05
CA ILE A 46 -3.17 -3.95 8.99
C ILE A 46 -3.88 -4.22 10.31
N ARG A 47 -4.55 -3.23 10.89
CA ARG A 47 -5.25 -3.39 12.16
C ARG A 47 -6.40 -4.39 12.04
N LYS A 48 -7.13 -4.39 10.93
CA LYS A 48 -8.14 -5.41 10.63
C LYS A 48 -7.52 -6.80 10.68
N GLY A 49 -6.34 -6.97 10.04
CA GLY A 49 -5.61 -8.24 10.09
C GLY A 49 -5.24 -8.67 11.49
N VAL A 50 -4.81 -7.72 12.35
CA VAL A 50 -4.52 -8.00 13.76
C VAL A 50 -5.75 -8.62 14.45
N HIS A 51 -6.92 -7.99 14.29
CA HIS A 51 -8.15 -8.49 14.91
C HIS A 51 -8.55 -9.86 14.38
N LEU A 52 -8.39 -10.10 13.08
CA LEU A 52 -8.78 -11.38 12.46
C LEU A 52 -7.90 -12.55 12.92
N VAL A 53 -6.60 -12.34 13.12
CA VAL A 53 -5.70 -13.45 13.50
C VAL A 53 -5.59 -13.64 15.02
N ARG A 54 -6.10 -12.71 15.82
CA ARG A 54 -5.89 -12.70 17.28
C ARG A 54 -6.36 -13.98 17.95
N GLN A 55 -7.47 -14.54 17.50
CA GLN A 55 -8.03 -15.76 18.10
C GLN A 55 -7.22 -17.00 17.75
N LYS A 56 -6.68 -17.06 16.53
CA LYS A 56 -5.91 -18.23 16.07
C LYS A 56 -4.45 -18.16 16.48
N ASP A 57 -3.86 -16.98 16.45
CA ASP A 57 -2.44 -16.77 16.70
C ASP A 57 -2.23 -15.43 17.41
N PRO A 58 -2.46 -15.39 18.73
CA PRO A 58 -2.31 -14.14 19.48
C PRO A 58 -0.88 -13.59 19.50
N VAL A 59 0.12 -14.45 19.40
CA VAL A 59 1.53 -14.02 19.34
C VAL A 59 1.78 -13.27 18.05
N PHE A 60 1.38 -13.82 16.91
CA PHE A 60 1.54 -13.15 15.62
C PHE A 60 0.71 -11.87 15.56
N ALA A 61 -0.51 -11.87 16.10
CA ALA A 61 -1.34 -10.67 16.16
C ALA A 61 -0.64 -9.55 16.94
N ALA A 62 -0.01 -9.87 18.08
CA ALA A 62 0.73 -8.90 18.87
C ALA A 62 1.96 -8.36 18.12
N GLU A 63 2.68 -9.20 17.40
CA GLU A 63 3.83 -8.79 16.59
C GLU A 63 3.39 -7.85 15.46
N LEU A 64 2.29 -8.18 14.80
CA LEU A 64 1.76 -7.38 13.71
C LEU A 64 1.29 -6.00 14.22
N ASP A 65 0.62 -5.97 15.37
CA ASP A 65 0.15 -4.72 15.98
C ASP A 65 1.34 -3.85 16.43
N GLU A 66 2.37 -4.47 17.01
CA GLU A 66 3.59 -3.77 17.40
C GLU A 66 4.29 -3.15 16.18
N TRP A 67 4.36 -3.89 15.08
CA TRP A 67 4.92 -3.36 13.84
C TRP A 67 4.11 -2.15 13.33
N LEU A 68 2.78 -2.23 13.38
CA LEU A 68 1.92 -1.10 13.00
C LEU A 68 2.21 0.13 13.86
N ILE A 69 2.21 -0.03 15.19
CA ILE A 69 2.31 1.09 16.13
C ILE A 69 3.72 1.69 16.17
N ASN A 70 4.75 0.86 16.11
CA ASN A 70 6.12 1.30 16.34
C ASN A 70 6.92 1.56 15.07
N ILE A 71 6.51 1.01 13.93
CA ILE A 71 7.24 1.15 12.66
C ILE A 71 6.42 1.94 11.64
N ILE A 72 5.19 1.47 11.34
CA ILE A 72 4.41 2.04 10.23
C ILE A 72 3.91 3.44 10.58
N LEU A 73 3.21 3.60 11.70
CA LEU A 73 2.63 4.90 12.04
C LEU A 73 3.70 5.99 12.23
N PRO A 74 4.80 5.75 12.98
CA PRO A 74 5.85 6.77 13.08
C PRO A 74 6.59 6.98 11.77
N GLY A 75 6.87 5.89 11.04
CA GLY A 75 7.66 5.95 9.81
C GLY A 75 6.98 6.72 8.69
N PHE A 76 5.65 6.66 8.60
CA PHE A 76 4.88 7.36 7.58
C PHE A 76 4.12 8.57 8.12
N GLN A 77 4.44 9.05 9.30
CA GLN A 77 3.70 10.13 9.97
C GLN A 77 3.46 11.35 9.08
N HIS A 78 4.43 11.72 8.26
CA HIS A 78 4.35 12.88 7.36
C HIS A 78 4.12 12.48 5.89
N ARG A 79 3.90 11.21 5.62
CA ARG A 79 3.67 10.68 4.27
C ARG A 79 2.50 9.71 4.26
N MET A 80 1.47 10.05 4.99
CA MET A 80 0.22 9.28 5.05
C MET A 80 -0.92 10.17 4.55
N LEU A 81 -1.67 9.69 3.56
CA LEU A 81 -2.72 10.45 2.90
C LEU A 81 -4.10 9.97 3.33
N GLY A 82 -4.92 10.92 3.76
CA GLY A 82 -6.32 10.66 4.13
C GLY A 82 -7.22 10.55 2.91
N ILE A 83 -8.49 10.30 3.17
CA ILE A 83 -9.53 10.20 2.16
C ILE A 83 -10.34 11.49 2.21
N ASP A 84 -10.12 12.37 1.25
CA ASP A 84 -10.91 13.58 1.09
C ASP A 84 -12.04 13.36 0.09
N ILE A 85 -12.81 14.44 -0.20
CA ILE A 85 -13.96 14.33 -1.10
C ILE A 85 -13.53 13.97 -2.52
N SER A 86 -12.43 14.54 -3.02
CA SER A 86 -11.94 14.23 -4.38
C SER A 86 -11.56 12.77 -4.50
N THR A 87 -10.88 12.23 -3.49
CA THR A 87 -10.50 10.81 -3.45
C THR A 87 -11.73 9.92 -3.40
N ALA A 88 -12.72 10.27 -2.57
CA ALA A 88 -13.95 9.48 -2.45
C ALA A 88 -14.71 9.43 -3.77
N LEU A 89 -14.83 10.55 -4.47
CA LEU A 89 -15.53 10.60 -5.75
C LEU A 89 -14.80 9.81 -6.83
N GLN A 90 -13.47 9.88 -6.86
CA GLN A 90 -12.68 9.06 -7.79
C GLN A 90 -12.82 7.56 -7.48
N ALA A 91 -12.85 7.20 -6.21
CA ALA A 91 -13.06 5.81 -5.80
C ALA A 91 -14.42 5.28 -6.25
N ALA A 92 -15.47 6.12 -6.22
CA ALA A 92 -16.80 5.74 -6.70
C ALA A 92 -16.76 5.30 -8.17
N GLU A 93 -16.05 6.05 -9.02
CA GLU A 93 -15.86 5.68 -10.42
C GLU A 93 -15.15 4.32 -10.54
N TYR A 94 -14.08 4.12 -9.79
CA TYR A 94 -13.31 2.87 -9.85
C TYR A 94 -14.13 1.66 -9.41
N ARG A 95 -14.99 1.83 -8.42
CA ARG A 95 -15.90 0.76 -7.98
C ARG A 95 -16.95 0.44 -9.03
N ALA A 96 -17.60 1.46 -9.57
CA ALA A 96 -18.74 1.30 -10.48
C ALA A 96 -18.32 0.86 -11.88
N ILE A 97 -17.23 1.44 -12.40
CA ILE A 97 -16.80 1.21 -13.79
C ILE A 97 -15.78 0.08 -13.88
N HIS A 98 -14.85 -0.01 -12.93
CA HIS A 98 -13.74 -0.96 -13.02
C HIS A 98 -13.87 -2.12 -12.04
N GLY A 99 -14.90 -2.15 -11.22
CA GLY A 99 -15.17 -3.25 -10.30
C GLY A 99 -14.13 -3.44 -9.20
N LEU A 100 -13.38 -2.40 -8.85
CA LEU A 100 -12.38 -2.50 -7.79
C LEU A 100 -13.04 -2.72 -6.43
N SER A 101 -12.36 -3.48 -5.56
CA SER A 101 -12.82 -3.67 -4.19
C SER A 101 -12.83 -2.33 -3.45
N PRO A 102 -13.60 -2.22 -2.34
CA PRO A 102 -13.67 -0.96 -1.58
C PRO A 102 -12.30 -0.38 -1.21
N ASN A 103 -11.41 -1.19 -0.66
CA ASN A 103 -10.10 -0.69 -0.23
C ASN A 103 -9.18 -0.39 -1.42
N ASP A 104 -9.15 -1.24 -2.43
CA ASP A 104 -8.35 -0.99 -3.64
C ASP A 104 -8.81 0.27 -4.37
N SER A 105 -10.12 0.53 -4.41
CA SER A 105 -10.64 1.74 -5.04
C SER A 105 -10.15 3.01 -4.32
N LEU A 106 -10.09 2.97 -2.99
CA LEU A 106 -9.61 4.11 -2.19
C LEU A 106 -8.10 4.31 -2.34
N ILE A 107 -7.31 3.23 -2.34
CA ILE A 107 -5.87 3.30 -2.53
C ILE A 107 -5.56 3.82 -3.94
N GLY A 108 -6.20 3.26 -4.97
CA GLY A 108 -6.02 3.69 -6.35
C GLY A 108 -6.41 5.15 -6.55
N ALA A 109 -7.55 5.56 -5.98
CA ALA A 109 -8.02 6.95 -6.06
C ALA A 109 -7.04 7.92 -5.37
N THR A 110 -6.45 7.52 -4.25
CA THR A 110 -5.44 8.31 -3.56
C THR A 110 -4.23 8.55 -4.48
N ALA A 111 -3.74 7.50 -5.13
CA ALA A 111 -2.65 7.63 -6.09
C ALA A 111 -3.00 8.58 -7.23
N LYS A 112 -4.20 8.45 -7.79
CA LYS A 112 -4.64 9.28 -8.92
C LYS A 112 -4.74 10.75 -8.54
N VAL A 113 -5.41 11.05 -7.42
CA VAL A 113 -5.66 12.43 -6.98
C VAL A 113 -4.35 13.15 -6.64
N HIS A 114 -3.39 12.44 -6.06
CA HIS A 114 -2.11 13.02 -5.64
C HIS A 114 -1.00 12.88 -6.68
N GLY A 115 -1.29 12.30 -7.86
CA GLY A 115 -0.30 12.17 -8.93
C GLY A 115 0.85 11.23 -8.58
N LEU A 116 0.59 10.20 -7.77
CA LEU A 116 1.58 9.23 -7.34
C LEU A 116 1.53 7.98 -8.21
N THR A 117 2.71 7.35 -8.39
CA THR A 117 2.76 6.02 -9.00
C THR A 117 2.39 4.99 -7.93
N LEU A 118 1.39 4.16 -8.24
CA LEU A 118 0.95 3.10 -7.31
C LEU A 118 1.87 1.89 -7.44
N ALA A 119 2.53 1.54 -6.33
CA ALA A 119 3.35 0.33 -6.24
C ALA A 119 2.47 -0.80 -5.70
N THR A 120 2.15 -1.76 -6.56
CA THR A 120 1.22 -2.83 -6.26
C THR A 120 1.60 -4.12 -6.97
N ARG A 121 1.34 -5.25 -6.31
CA ARG A 121 1.47 -6.57 -6.96
C ARG A 121 0.30 -6.83 -7.92
N ASN A 122 -0.85 -6.22 -7.68
CA ASN A 122 -2.07 -6.42 -8.46
C ASN A 122 -2.21 -5.38 -9.57
N SER A 123 -1.13 -5.08 -10.29
CA SER A 123 -1.14 -4.06 -11.33
C SER A 123 -2.19 -4.32 -12.41
N ALA A 124 -2.47 -5.59 -12.72
CA ALA A 124 -3.49 -5.96 -13.71
C ALA A 124 -4.87 -5.43 -13.35
N ASP A 125 -5.24 -5.42 -12.06
CA ASP A 125 -6.55 -4.96 -11.59
C ASP A 125 -6.73 -3.46 -11.80
N PHE A 126 -5.63 -2.69 -11.86
CA PHE A 126 -5.65 -1.24 -11.97
C PHE A 126 -5.37 -0.72 -13.40
N GLN A 127 -5.02 -1.60 -14.35
CA GLN A 127 -4.57 -1.15 -15.68
C GLN A 127 -5.59 -0.28 -16.40
N ALA A 128 -6.88 -0.65 -16.35
CA ALA A 128 -7.92 0.09 -17.05
C ALA A 128 -8.22 1.47 -16.45
N THR A 129 -7.73 1.75 -15.24
CA THR A 129 -7.98 3.02 -14.54
C THR A 129 -7.14 4.18 -15.07
N GLY A 130 -6.05 3.89 -15.78
CA GLY A 130 -5.10 4.92 -16.23
C GLY A 130 -4.16 5.43 -15.15
N ILE A 131 -4.19 4.87 -13.94
CA ILE A 131 -3.23 5.20 -12.88
C ILE A 131 -1.84 4.74 -13.29
N GLN A 132 -0.81 5.52 -13.00
CA GLN A 132 0.57 5.09 -13.19
C GLN A 132 0.89 3.97 -12.19
N LEU A 133 1.40 2.85 -12.71
CA LEU A 133 1.59 1.62 -11.93
C LEU A 133 3.04 1.16 -12.00
N VAL A 134 3.50 0.55 -10.92
CA VAL A 134 4.72 -0.25 -10.90
C VAL A 134 4.45 -1.50 -10.08
N ASN A 135 4.97 -2.62 -10.54
CA ASN A 135 4.92 -3.88 -9.79
C ASN A 135 6.33 -4.23 -9.30
N PRO A 136 6.62 -3.98 -8.01
CA PRO A 136 7.94 -4.27 -7.46
C PRO A 136 8.36 -5.74 -7.58
N TRP A 137 7.40 -6.67 -7.63
CA TRP A 137 7.67 -8.10 -7.79
C TRP A 137 8.20 -8.47 -9.16
N GLU A 138 8.01 -7.60 -10.15
CA GLU A 138 8.49 -7.79 -11.53
C GLU A 138 9.73 -6.95 -11.83
N TYR A 139 10.31 -6.29 -10.82
CA TYR A 139 11.46 -5.43 -11.01
C TYR A 139 12.69 -6.24 -11.45
N SER A 140 13.41 -5.75 -12.45
CA SER A 140 14.70 -6.30 -12.86
C SER A 140 15.64 -5.16 -13.20
N LEU A 141 16.93 -5.40 -12.98
CA LEU A 141 17.99 -4.44 -13.32
C LEU A 141 18.18 -4.34 -14.84
#